data_2bf6468c83769c768e5481cf481b0675
#
_entry.id   2bf6468c83769c768e5481cf481b0675
#
_cell.length_a   1.000
_cell.length_b   1.000
_cell.length_c   1.000
_cell.angle_alpha   90.00
_cell.angle_beta   90.00
_cell.angle_gamma   90.00
#
_symmetry.space_group_name_H-M   'P 1'
#
loop_
_entity.id
_entity.type
_entity.pdbx_description
1 polymer ?
#
loop_
_entity_poly.entity_id
_entity_poly.type
_entity_poly.pdbx_seq_one_letter_code
_entity_poly.pdbx_strand_id
1 'polypeptide(L)'
;MKKSLFIIIAFFTLFACNRHHEHIAPAVHDQDSLPFLTAHGISNLISDSGIISYKIVAEDWNIYTTEPQKWTFLKGLFLEKFDTTFHVEWHVQSDTAYCHNNRTWELRGRVVILNRDGDLFETEELFWDMDEHQMWNTMFMTITKPGSQQQLQGYNFRSNEEMTDYHIDNSAGYTPAKDDTGNATDEPKEERASQADSRRARQGQ
;
A
#
# COMPACT_ATOMS: atom_id res chain seq x y z
N MET A 1 6.33 66.88 -51.45
CA MET A 1 5.88 66.72 -50.06
C MET A 1 5.03 65.47 -49.79
N LYS A 2 4.06 65.04 -50.61
CA LYS A 2 3.25 63.84 -50.41
C LYS A 2 4.04 62.50 -50.46
N LYS A 3 5.05 62.38 -51.33
CA LYS A 3 5.88 61.14 -51.43
C LYS A 3 6.80 60.96 -50.24
N SER A 4 7.28 61.97 -49.59
CA SER A 4 8.12 61.91 -48.40
C SER A 4 7.33 61.45 -47.18
N LEU A 5 6.05 61.87 -47.09
CA LEU A 5 5.18 61.41 -46.00
C LEU A 5 4.87 59.94 -46.06
N PHE A 6 4.70 59.33 -47.24
CA PHE A 6 4.47 57.95 -47.45
C PHE A 6 5.67 57.04 -47.00
N ILE A 7 6.90 57.55 -47.26
CA ILE A 7 8.12 56.82 -46.86
C ILE A 7 8.27 56.81 -45.34
N ILE A 8 7.92 57.91 -44.67
CA ILE A 8 7.98 57.93 -43.18
C ILE A 8 6.94 57.04 -42.55
N ILE A 9 5.71 56.93 -43.07
CA ILE A 9 4.67 56.05 -42.58
C ILE A 9 5.07 54.58 -42.82
N ALA A 10 5.65 54.29 -44.01
CA ALA A 10 6.12 52.95 -44.28
C ALA A 10 7.28 52.50 -43.36
N PHE A 11 8.13 53.39 -42.91
CA PHE A 11 9.22 53.14 -41.99
C PHE A 11 8.73 52.89 -40.55
N PHE A 12 7.65 53.55 -40.15
CA PHE A 12 7.06 53.33 -38.80
C PHE A 12 6.32 51.98 -38.66
N THR A 13 5.81 51.42 -39.75
CA THR A 13 5.12 50.11 -39.70
C THR A 13 6.08 48.92 -39.56
N LEU A 14 7.40 49.13 -39.80
CA LEU A 14 8.40 48.07 -39.65
C LEU A 14 8.85 47.82 -38.19
N PHE A 15 8.53 48.74 -37.27
CA PHE A 15 8.91 48.59 -35.86
C PHE A 15 7.81 47.98 -34.96
N ALA A 16 6.64 47.61 -35.51
CA ALA A 16 5.49 47.14 -34.74
C ALA A 16 5.52 45.66 -34.42
N CYS A 17 6.60 44.91 -34.67
CA CYS A 17 6.68 43.50 -34.37
C CYS A 17 7.63 43.24 -33.20
N ASN A 18 7.31 43.77 -32.00
CA ASN A 18 7.94 43.38 -30.78
C ASN A 18 7.14 42.19 -30.24
N ARG A 19 7.49 40.94 -30.68
CA ARG A 19 7.01 39.74 -30.04
C ARG A 19 7.61 39.70 -28.63
N HIS A 20 6.79 40.06 -27.65
CA HIS A 20 7.06 39.61 -26.30
C HIS A 20 7.14 38.07 -26.35
N HIS A 21 8.33 37.54 -26.35
CA HIS A 21 8.50 36.18 -25.91
C HIS A 21 8.13 36.17 -24.42
N GLU A 22 6.91 35.74 -24.11
CA GLU A 22 6.64 35.27 -22.78
C GLU A 22 7.76 34.30 -22.44
N HIS A 23 8.51 34.56 -21.38
CA HIS A 23 9.40 33.60 -20.79
C HIS A 23 8.52 32.47 -20.27
N ILE A 24 8.19 31.53 -21.15
CA ILE A 24 7.70 30.22 -20.74
C ILE A 24 8.89 29.66 -19.99
N ALA A 25 8.76 29.61 -18.64
CA ALA A 25 9.72 28.91 -17.82
C ALA A 25 9.93 27.56 -18.48
N PRO A 26 11.20 27.11 -18.71
CA PRO A 26 11.43 25.80 -19.27
C PRO A 26 10.61 24.83 -18.44
N ALA A 27 9.74 24.06 -19.11
CA ALA A 27 9.04 22.97 -18.43
C ALA A 27 10.15 22.09 -17.85
N VAL A 28 10.30 22.15 -16.54
CA VAL A 28 11.13 21.21 -15.84
C VAL A 28 10.42 19.87 -16.05
N HIS A 29 10.79 19.17 -17.11
CA HIS A 29 10.46 17.76 -17.27
C HIS A 29 11.32 17.02 -16.27
N ASP A 30 10.90 17.06 -15.02
CA ASP A 30 11.29 16.03 -14.07
C ASP A 30 10.63 14.74 -14.58
N GLN A 31 11.40 13.98 -15.32
CA GLN A 31 10.96 12.75 -15.96
C GLN A 31 10.45 11.74 -14.92
N ASP A 32 10.86 11.94 -13.67
CA ASP A 32 10.50 11.11 -12.54
C ASP A 32 9.14 11.50 -11.89
N SER A 33 8.61 12.66 -12.23
CA SER A 33 7.35 13.19 -11.69
C SER A 33 6.11 12.73 -12.45
N LEU A 34 6.28 12.28 -13.70
CA LEU A 34 5.17 11.85 -14.57
C LEU A 34 5.25 10.35 -14.83
N PRO A 35 4.12 9.63 -14.78
CA PRO A 35 4.10 8.22 -15.16
C PRO A 35 4.38 8.08 -16.66
N PHE A 36 5.18 7.08 -17.01
CA PHE A 36 5.38 6.65 -18.40
C PHE A 36 4.09 6.09 -19.02
N LEU A 37 3.32 5.37 -18.21
CA LEU A 37 2.04 4.79 -18.60
C LEU A 37 1.05 4.93 -17.45
N THR A 38 -0.18 5.32 -17.78
CA THR A 38 -1.35 5.22 -16.88
C THR A 38 -2.39 4.32 -17.53
N ALA A 39 -2.80 3.27 -16.83
CA ALA A 39 -3.92 2.42 -17.20
C ALA A 39 -5.09 2.67 -16.25
N HIS A 40 -6.32 2.64 -16.79
CA HIS A 40 -7.54 2.89 -16.02
C HIS A 40 -8.44 1.65 -16.02
N GLY A 41 -9.12 1.39 -14.89
CA GLY A 41 -10.10 0.31 -14.77
C GLY A 41 -9.47 -1.06 -15.03
N ILE A 42 -8.35 -1.36 -14.39
CA ILE A 42 -7.60 -2.57 -14.67
C ILE A 42 -8.11 -3.78 -13.88
N SER A 43 -8.04 -4.94 -14.53
CA SER A 43 -8.09 -6.27 -13.91
C SER A 43 -7.03 -7.12 -14.60
N ASN A 44 -5.89 -7.33 -13.96
CA ASN A 44 -4.73 -7.97 -14.56
C ASN A 44 -4.29 -9.21 -13.77
N LEU A 45 -3.95 -10.28 -14.49
CA LEU A 45 -3.39 -11.50 -13.92
C LEU A 45 -1.87 -11.48 -14.15
N ILE A 46 -1.12 -11.69 -13.07
CA ILE A 46 0.33 -11.78 -13.08
C ILE A 46 0.70 -13.26 -12.93
N SER A 47 1.51 -13.74 -13.87
CA SER A 47 2.03 -15.10 -13.84
C SER A 47 3.54 -15.10 -13.67
N ASP A 48 4.04 -16.04 -12.91
CA ASP A 48 5.45 -16.41 -12.87
C ASP A 48 5.62 -17.84 -13.39
N SER A 49 6.56 -18.02 -14.33
CA SER A 49 6.89 -19.33 -14.90
C SER A 49 5.66 -20.11 -15.43
N GLY A 50 4.64 -19.38 -15.93
CA GLY A 50 3.42 -19.97 -16.47
C GLY A 50 2.33 -20.30 -15.45
N ILE A 51 2.56 -20.01 -14.16
CA ILE A 51 1.58 -20.16 -13.09
C ILE A 51 1.04 -18.77 -12.73
N ILE A 52 -0.28 -18.61 -12.69
CA ILE A 52 -0.90 -17.36 -12.24
C ILE A 52 -0.71 -17.27 -10.73
N SER A 53 0.01 -16.24 -10.30
CA SER A 53 0.34 -16.04 -8.89
C SER A 53 -0.48 -14.92 -8.25
N TYR A 54 -0.81 -13.88 -9.02
CA TYR A 54 -1.53 -12.74 -8.48
C TYR A 54 -2.58 -12.21 -9.47
N LYS A 55 -3.61 -11.57 -8.91
CA LYS A 55 -4.56 -10.73 -9.65
C LYS A 55 -4.60 -9.35 -9.02
N ILE A 56 -4.43 -8.32 -9.85
CA ILE A 56 -4.52 -6.92 -9.46
C ILE A 56 -5.79 -6.33 -10.06
N VAL A 57 -6.60 -5.70 -9.23
CA VAL A 57 -7.74 -4.87 -9.65
C VAL A 57 -7.54 -3.48 -9.08
N ALA A 58 -7.57 -2.46 -9.93
CA ALA A 58 -7.42 -1.07 -9.51
C ALA A 58 -8.12 -0.11 -10.47
N GLU A 59 -8.52 1.05 -9.96
CA GLU A 59 -9.08 2.10 -10.81
C GLU A 59 -8.00 2.75 -11.68
N ASP A 60 -6.83 3.03 -11.11
CA ASP A 60 -5.69 3.61 -11.82
C ASP A 60 -4.41 2.84 -11.50
N TRP A 61 -3.62 2.55 -12.51
CA TRP A 61 -2.28 2.01 -12.39
C TRP A 61 -1.29 2.91 -13.13
N ASN A 62 -0.41 3.57 -12.40
CA ASN A 62 0.63 4.41 -12.97
C ASN A 62 1.98 3.67 -12.90
N ILE A 63 2.66 3.60 -14.03
CA ILE A 63 3.97 2.98 -14.19
C ILE A 63 4.99 4.08 -14.45
N TYR A 64 6.04 4.13 -13.63
CA TYR A 64 7.17 5.05 -13.77
C TYR A 64 8.41 4.27 -14.21
N THR A 65 9.22 4.88 -15.06
CA THR A 65 10.51 4.31 -15.52
C THR A 65 11.69 4.83 -14.69
N THR A 66 11.41 5.21 -13.45
CA THR A 66 12.44 5.61 -12.47
C THR A 66 13.39 4.46 -12.14
N GLU A 67 14.57 4.77 -11.62
CA GLU A 67 15.50 3.82 -11.02
C GLU A 67 15.52 4.05 -9.48
N PRO A 68 14.92 3.18 -8.69
CA PRO A 68 14.21 1.92 -9.02
C PRO A 68 12.84 2.11 -9.70
N GLN A 69 12.42 1.14 -10.52
CA GLN A 69 11.11 1.15 -11.14
C GLN A 69 10.01 1.26 -10.08
N LYS A 70 8.98 2.07 -10.36
CA LYS A 70 7.89 2.30 -9.42
C LYS A 70 6.53 2.17 -10.10
N TRP A 71 5.61 1.49 -9.44
CA TRP A 71 4.18 1.52 -9.75
C TRP A 71 3.43 2.23 -8.64
N THR A 72 2.34 2.91 -8.98
CA THR A 72 1.45 3.52 -7.98
C THR A 72 -0.01 3.26 -8.31
N PHE A 73 -0.79 3.04 -7.26
CA PHE A 73 -2.23 2.82 -7.27
C PHE A 73 -2.83 3.81 -6.29
N LEU A 74 -3.28 4.97 -6.79
CA LEU A 74 -3.67 6.11 -5.94
C LEU A 74 -5.18 6.20 -5.67
N LYS A 75 -5.98 5.30 -6.28
CA LYS A 75 -7.44 5.27 -6.15
C LYS A 75 -7.96 3.88 -5.75
N GLY A 76 -7.23 3.22 -4.87
CA GLY A 76 -7.56 1.89 -4.41
C GLY A 76 -6.84 0.78 -5.16
N LEU A 77 -6.53 -0.25 -4.39
CA LEU A 77 -5.96 -1.51 -4.85
C LEU A 77 -6.74 -2.66 -4.23
N PHE A 78 -7.06 -3.66 -5.04
CA PHE A 78 -7.43 -5.00 -4.59
C PHE A 78 -6.48 -6.00 -5.25
N LEU A 79 -5.83 -6.83 -4.44
CA LEU A 79 -4.87 -7.83 -4.89
C LEU A 79 -5.24 -9.18 -4.29
N GLU A 80 -5.28 -10.22 -5.13
CA GLU A 80 -5.45 -11.62 -4.74
C GLU A 80 -4.15 -12.37 -5.02
N LYS A 81 -3.69 -13.18 -4.05
CA LYS A 81 -2.63 -14.18 -4.24
C LYS A 81 -3.26 -15.56 -4.43
N PHE A 82 -2.74 -16.31 -5.37
CA PHE A 82 -3.16 -17.69 -5.65
C PHE A 82 -2.05 -18.67 -5.30
N ASP A 83 -2.46 -19.86 -4.89
CA ASP A 83 -1.57 -21.01 -4.79
C ASP A 83 -1.34 -21.65 -6.18
N THR A 84 -0.49 -22.66 -6.24
CA THR A 84 -0.14 -23.36 -7.47
C THR A 84 -1.32 -24.12 -8.12
N THR A 85 -2.44 -24.25 -7.41
CA THR A 85 -3.68 -24.90 -7.85
C THR A 85 -4.79 -23.90 -8.17
N PHE A 86 -4.43 -22.60 -8.21
CA PHE A 86 -5.32 -21.48 -8.53
C PHE A 86 -6.43 -21.27 -7.47
N HIS A 87 -6.17 -21.58 -6.21
CA HIS A 87 -7.02 -21.18 -5.10
C HIS A 87 -6.46 -19.91 -4.46
N VAL A 88 -7.36 -19.05 -3.97
CA VAL A 88 -6.95 -17.83 -3.27
C VAL A 88 -6.33 -18.20 -1.91
N GLU A 89 -5.09 -17.77 -1.69
CA GLU A 89 -4.39 -17.90 -0.40
C GLU A 89 -4.77 -16.75 0.53
N TRP A 90 -4.75 -15.54 -0.01
CA TRP A 90 -5.22 -14.34 0.66
C TRP A 90 -5.58 -13.26 -0.36
N HIS A 91 -6.33 -12.30 0.08
CA HIS A 91 -6.50 -11.06 -0.67
C HIS A 91 -6.33 -9.86 0.25
N VAL A 92 -5.91 -8.75 -0.34
CA VAL A 92 -5.72 -7.48 0.35
C VAL A 92 -6.38 -6.35 -0.43
N GLN A 93 -6.94 -5.40 0.32
CA GLN A 93 -7.38 -4.12 -0.22
C GLN A 93 -6.75 -2.96 0.54
N SER A 94 -6.57 -1.82 -0.14
CA SER A 94 -6.07 -0.58 0.44
C SER A 94 -6.55 0.63 -0.34
N ASP A 95 -6.49 1.83 0.29
CA ASP A 95 -6.83 3.08 -0.41
C ASP A 95 -5.78 3.47 -1.43
N THR A 96 -4.51 3.24 -1.11
CA THR A 96 -3.38 3.50 -2.00
C THR A 96 -2.34 2.39 -1.87
N ALA A 97 -1.59 2.17 -2.94
CA ALA A 97 -0.46 1.25 -2.91
C ALA A 97 0.68 1.73 -3.81
N TYR A 98 1.88 1.34 -3.42
CA TYR A 98 3.12 1.58 -4.15
C TYR A 98 3.86 0.26 -4.29
N CYS A 99 4.43 0.01 -5.46
CA CYS A 99 5.29 -1.14 -5.69
C CYS A 99 6.64 -0.66 -6.23
N HIS A 100 7.72 -1.07 -5.60
CA HIS A 100 9.08 -0.73 -5.96
C HIS A 100 9.79 -1.97 -6.51
N ASN A 101 10.50 -1.82 -7.63
CA ASN A 101 11.23 -2.91 -8.32
C ASN A 101 10.36 -4.15 -8.64
N ASN A 102 9.03 -4.01 -8.69
CA ASN A 102 8.07 -5.10 -8.85
C ASN A 102 8.15 -6.15 -7.71
N ARG A 103 8.65 -5.78 -6.54
CA ARG A 103 8.95 -6.71 -5.43
C ARG A 103 8.52 -6.23 -4.06
N THR A 104 8.79 -4.97 -3.74
CA THR A 104 8.47 -4.43 -2.43
C THR A 104 7.21 -3.57 -2.54
N TRP A 105 6.19 -3.96 -1.79
CA TRP A 105 4.91 -3.28 -1.75
C TRP A 105 4.74 -2.48 -0.47
N GLU A 106 4.13 -1.33 -0.60
CA GLU A 106 3.69 -0.46 0.48
C GLU A 106 2.21 -0.15 0.26
N LEU A 107 1.34 -0.59 1.17
CA LEU A 107 -0.09 -0.37 1.14
C LEU A 107 -0.46 0.62 2.25
N ARG A 108 -1.32 1.57 1.95
CA ARG A 108 -1.70 2.64 2.87
C ARG A 108 -3.20 2.90 2.86
N GLY A 109 -3.74 3.20 4.05
CA GLY A 109 -5.12 3.55 4.29
C GLY A 109 -6.07 2.37 4.19
N ARG A 110 -6.80 2.10 5.26
CA ARG A 110 -7.81 1.04 5.38
C ARG A 110 -7.34 -0.30 4.80
N VAL A 111 -6.12 -0.70 5.15
CA VAL A 111 -5.57 -1.97 4.69
C VAL A 111 -6.31 -3.11 5.37
N VAL A 112 -6.93 -3.96 4.57
CA VAL A 112 -7.68 -5.13 5.04
C VAL A 112 -7.19 -6.36 4.30
N ILE A 113 -6.74 -7.37 5.04
CA ILE A 113 -6.31 -8.65 4.48
C ILE A 113 -7.23 -9.74 5.01
N LEU A 114 -7.63 -10.64 4.13
CA LEU A 114 -8.34 -11.86 4.49
C LEU A 114 -7.53 -13.05 3.99
N ASN A 115 -7.10 -13.92 4.91
CA ASN A 115 -6.36 -15.12 4.55
C ASN A 115 -7.29 -16.32 4.26
N ARG A 116 -6.71 -17.45 3.85
CA ARG A 116 -7.43 -18.69 3.54
C ARG A 116 -8.25 -19.23 4.71
N ASP A 117 -7.78 -19.02 5.95
CA ASP A 117 -8.44 -19.51 7.15
C ASP A 117 -9.63 -18.65 7.57
N GLY A 118 -9.85 -17.53 6.87
CA GLY A 118 -10.87 -16.54 7.15
C GLY A 118 -10.48 -15.55 8.25
N ASP A 119 -9.20 -15.51 8.64
CA ASP A 119 -8.70 -14.52 9.57
C ASP A 119 -8.60 -13.16 8.88
N LEU A 120 -9.09 -12.13 9.56
CA LEU A 120 -9.14 -10.76 9.07
C LEU A 120 -8.08 -9.92 9.78
N PHE A 121 -7.22 -9.24 9.00
CA PHE A 121 -6.17 -8.35 9.48
C PHE A 121 -6.48 -6.93 9.00
N GLU A 122 -6.57 -5.97 9.92
CA GLU A 122 -6.94 -4.59 9.64
C GLU A 122 -5.88 -3.64 10.18
N THR A 123 -5.38 -2.73 9.33
CA THR A 123 -4.35 -1.75 9.67
C THR A 123 -4.40 -0.55 8.72
N GLU A 124 -3.66 0.52 9.04
CA GLU A 124 -3.50 1.67 8.15
C GLU A 124 -2.24 1.59 7.28
N GLU A 125 -1.37 0.62 7.52
CA GLU A 125 -0.11 0.46 6.79
C GLU A 125 0.26 -1.01 6.72
N LEU A 126 0.74 -1.45 5.56
CA LEU A 126 1.34 -2.76 5.38
C LEU A 126 2.50 -2.67 4.39
N PHE A 127 3.60 -3.28 4.74
CA PHE A 127 4.71 -3.56 3.84
C PHE A 127 4.75 -5.05 3.51
N TRP A 128 5.09 -5.36 2.28
CA TRP A 128 5.25 -6.73 1.80
C TRP A 128 6.48 -6.82 0.90
N ASP A 129 7.41 -7.69 1.26
CA ASP A 129 8.58 -8.04 0.47
C ASP A 129 8.38 -9.42 -0.15
N MET A 130 8.28 -9.45 -1.48
CA MET A 130 8.04 -10.68 -2.23
C MET A 130 9.28 -11.59 -2.26
N ASP A 131 10.49 -11.04 -2.16
CA ASP A 131 11.74 -11.81 -2.18
C ASP A 131 11.99 -12.50 -0.83
N GLU A 132 11.73 -11.77 0.26
CA GLU A 132 11.88 -12.29 1.61
C GLU A 132 10.65 -13.07 2.08
N HIS A 133 9.54 -13.08 1.30
CA HIS A 133 8.27 -13.71 1.67
C HIS A 133 7.75 -13.25 3.04
N GLN A 134 7.85 -11.95 3.31
CA GLN A 134 7.50 -11.35 4.60
C GLN A 134 6.55 -10.18 4.44
N MET A 135 5.65 -10.06 5.41
CA MET A 135 4.79 -8.89 5.59
C MET A 135 5.03 -8.27 6.96
N TRP A 136 4.98 -6.94 7.05
CA TRP A 136 5.11 -6.25 8.33
C TRP A 136 4.40 -4.89 8.31
N ASN A 137 4.13 -4.37 9.50
CA ASN A 137 3.75 -2.99 9.71
C ASN A 137 4.42 -2.42 10.95
N THR A 138 4.32 -1.10 11.13
CA THR A 138 4.77 -0.38 12.34
C THR A 138 3.60 0.23 13.10
N MET A 139 2.42 0.21 12.50
CA MET A 139 1.20 0.82 13.00
C MET A 139 0.38 -0.17 13.84
N PHE A 140 -0.72 0.33 14.39
CA PHE A 140 -1.71 -0.49 15.06
C PHE A 140 -2.34 -1.48 14.08
N MET A 141 -2.53 -2.72 14.52
CA MET A 141 -3.22 -3.77 13.77
C MET A 141 -4.23 -4.48 14.65
N THR A 142 -5.36 -4.82 14.07
CA THR A 142 -6.37 -5.71 14.64
C THR A 142 -6.43 -6.99 13.82
N ILE A 143 -6.40 -8.13 14.49
CA ILE A 143 -6.57 -9.46 13.89
C ILE A 143 -7.83 -10.08 14.48
N THR A 144 -8.78 -10.38 13.62
CA THR A 144 -10.03 -11.02 14.01
C THR A 144 -10.06 -12.43 13.45
N LYS A 145 -10.27 -13.42 14.31
CA LYS A 145 -10.40 -14.84 13.96
C LYS A 145 -11.86 -15.30 14.15
N PRO A 146 -12.70 -15.20 13.12
CA PRO A 146 -14.13 -15.49 13.27
C PRO A 146 -14.41 -16.92 13.73
N GLY A 147 -13.62 -17.89 13.26
CA GLY A 147 -13.78 -19.30 13.61
C GLY A 147 -13.64 -19.62 15.10
N SER A 148 -12.77 -18.87 15.80
CA SER A 148 -12.53 -19.01 17.25
C SER A 148 -13.14 -17.86 18.06
N GLN A 149 -13.78 -16.88 17.41
CA GLN A 149 -14.27 -15.64 18.02
C GLN A 149 -13.20 -14.88 18.81
N GLN A 150 -11.94 -15.04 18.41
CA GLN A 150 -10.80 -14.36 19.02
C GLN A 150 -10.52 -13.06 18.30
N GLN A 151 -10.08 -12.06 19.06
CA GLN A 151 -9.54 -10.82 18.53
C GLN A 151 -8.21 -10.54 19.22
N LEU A 152 -7.20 -10.21 18.43
CA LEU A 152 -5.88 -9.79 18.86
C LEU A 152 -5.58 -8.43 18.25
N GLN A 153 -4.94 -7.54 19.02
CA GLN A 153 -4.54 -6.22 18.53
C GLN A 153 -3.20 -5.82 19.12
N GLY A 154 -2.44 -4.99 18.40
CA GLY A 154 -1.14 -4.54 18.84
C GLY A 154 -0.41 -3.74 17.78
N TYR A 155 0.92 -3.69 17.88
CA TYR A 155 1.80 -2.91 17.00
C TYR A 155 2.95 -3.80 16.49
N ASN A 156 3.68 -3.28 15.49
CA ASN A 156 4.88 -3.94 14.96
C ASN A 156 4.62 -5.39 14.52
N PHE A 157 3.53 -5.56 13.78
CA PHE A 157 3.20 -6.86 13.21
C PHE A 157 4.27 -7.32 12.24
N ARG A 158 4.59 -8.61 12.25
CA ARG A 158 5.44 -9.31 11.29
C ARG A 158 4.83 -10.68 11.00
N SER A 159 4.88 -11.12 9.74
CA SER A 159 4.31 -12.39 9.32
C SER A 159 5.08 -12.95 8.12
N ASN A 160 4.96 -14.28 7.94
CA ASN A 160 5.22 -14.90 6.65
C ASN A 160 4.18 -14.41 5.61
N GLU A 161 4.47 -14.63 4.33
CA GLU A 161 3.61 -14.18 3.23
C GLU A 161 2.21 -14.81 3.26
N GLU A 162 2.08 -16.04 3.76
CA GLU A 162 0.81 -16.76 3.86
C GLU A 162 -0.06 -16.28 5.03
N MET A 163 0.44 -15.36 5.88
CA MET A 163 -0.27 -14.84 7.05
C MET A 163 -0.68 -15.93 8.06
N THR A 164 0.09 -17.02 8.13
CA THR A 164 -0.18 -18.17 9.02
C THR A 164 0.68 -18.17 10.26
N ASP A 165 1.91 -17.64 10.16
CA ASP A 165 2.85 -17.49 11.26
C ASP A 165 3.17 -16.01 11.44
N TYR A 166 2.74 -15.43 12.57
CA TYR A 166 2.89 -14.00 12.80
C TYR A 166 3.21 -13.67 14.24
N HIS A 167 3.85 -12.52 14.40
CA HIS A 167 4.18 -11.90 15.68
C HIS A 167 3.63 -10.48 15.74
N ILE A 168 3.20 -10.06 16.92
CA ILE A 168 2.68 -8.71 17.18
C ILE A 168 3.14 -8.26 18.57
N ASP A 169 3.71 -7.04 18.65
CA ASP A 169 4.19 -6.46 19.90
C ASP A 169 3.05 -5.77 20.66
N ASN A 170 3.24 -5.66 21.99
CA ASN A 170 2.28 -5.00 22.89
C ASN A 170 0.86 -5.48 22.66
N SER A 171 0.72 -6.80 22.50
CA SER A 171 -0.55 -7.40 22.14
C SER A 171 -1.54 -7.38 23.31
N ALA A 172 -2.78 -7.06 22.98
CA ALA A 172 -3.95 -7.28 23.82
C ALA A 172 -4.95 -8.11 23.02
N GLY A 173 -5.64 -9.03 23.66
CA GLY A 173 -6.55 -9.93 22.96
C GLY A 173 -7.78 -10.27 23.76
N TYR A 174 -8.84 -10.63 23.04
CA TYR A 174 -10.06 -11.21 23.57
C TYR A 174 -10.17 -12.65 23.08
N THR A 175 -10.42 -13.57 24.02
CA THR A 175 -10.75 -14.95 23.72
C THR A 175 -12.02 -15.28 24.52
N PRO A 176 -13.12 -15.69 23.88
CA PRO A 176 -14.32 -16.05 24.64
C PRO A 176 -14.03 -17.24 25.55
N ALA A 177 -14.44 -17.13 26.82
CA ALA A 177 -14.38 -18.25 27.73
C ALA A 177 -15.43 -19.28 27.29
N LYS A 178 -15.03 -20.54 27.14
CA LYS A 178 -15.99 -21.65 26.98
C LYS A 178 -16.36 -22.10 28.38
N ASP A 179 -17.63 -21.97 28.72
CA ASP A 179 -18.17 -22.66 29.87
C ASP A 179 -18.25 -24.15 29.58
N ASP A 180 -18.05 -24.99 30.57
CA ASP A 180 -18.24 -26.47 30.48
C ASP A 180 -19.64 -26.88 30.04
N THR A 181 -20.59 -25.94 29.96
CA THR A 181 -21.97 -26.11 29.49
C THR A 181 -22.14 -25.82 28.00
N GLY A 182 -21.07 -25.44 27.26
CA GLY A 182 -21.12 -25.17 25.82
C GLY A 182 -21.71 -23.80 25.42
N ASN A 183 -21.99 -22.92 26.37
CA ASN A 183 -22.42 -21.55 26.11
C ASN A 183 -21.24 -20.58 26.29
N ALA A 184 -21.02 -19.76 25.28
CA ALA A 184 -20.01 -18.67 25.37
C ALA A 184 -20.58 -17.54 26.20
N THR A 185 -19.90 -17.17 27.29
CA THR A 185 -20.17 -15.95 28.06
C THR A 185 -19.18 -14.87 27.66
N ASP A 186 -19.70 -13.71 27.25
CA ASP A 186 -18.94 -12.52 26.83
C ASP A 186 -18.33 -11.79 28.07
N GLU A 187 -17.27 -12.33 28.67
CA GLU A 187 -16.45 -11.54 29.59
C GLU A 187 -15.04 -11.30 29.02
N PRO A 188 -14.61 -10.04 28.87
CA PRO A 188 -13.27 -9.72 28.41
C PRO A 188 -12.24 -10.08 29.48
N LYS A 189 -11.40 -11.08 29.23
CA LYS A 189 -10.15 -11.28 29.99
C LYS A 189 -9.05 -10.46 29.34
N GLU A 190 -8.71 -9.34 29.97
CA GLU A 190 -7.42 -8.67 29.73
C GLU A 190 -6.29 -9.61 30.20
N GLU A 191 -5.74 -10.39 29.32
CA GLU A 191 -4.49 -11.09 29.56
C GLU A 191 -3.36 -10.09 29.38
N ARG A 192 -2.96 -9.42 30.47
CA ARG A 192 -1.76 -8.60 30.51
C ARG A 192 -0.55 -9.52 30.35
N ALA A 193 -0.10 -9.68 29.13
CA ALA A 193 1.24 -10.17 28.82
C ALA A 193 2.25 -9.07 29.20
N SER A 194 2.50 -8.90 30.50
CA SER A 194 3.65 -8.15 30.99
C SER A 194 3.82 -8.40 32.47
N GLN A 195 4.78 -9.16 32.83
CA GLN A 195 5.56 -8.99 34.08
C GLN A 195 6.64 -10.09 34.18
N ALA A 196 7.28 -10.43 33.07
CA ALA A 196 8.48 -11.28 33.14
C ALA A 196 9.79 -10.45 33.29
N ASP A 197 9.76 -9.15 33.02
CA ASP A 197 11.00 -8.34 32.99
C ASP A 197 11.26 -7.50 34.26
N SER A 198 10.30 -7.37 35.17
CA SER A 198 10.51 -6.60 36.39
C SER A 198 11.04 -7.41 37.61
N ARG A 199 11.20 -8.73 37.49
CA ARG A 199 11.76 -9.57 38.55
C ARG A 199 13.26 -9.86 38.44
N ARG A 200 13.90 -9.58 37.32
CA ARG A 200 15.37 -9.70 37.16
C ARG A 200 16.19 -8.53 37.67
N ALA A 201 15.57 -7.40 37.91
CA ALA A 201 16.26 -6.18 38.38
C ALA A 201 16.35 -6.03 39.91
N ARG A 202 15.83 -6.95 40.71
CA ARG A 202 15.83 -6.87 42.18
C ARG A 202 16.60 -7.99 42.92
N GLN A 203 17.36 -8.82 42.21
CA GLN A 203 18.25 -9.81 42.85
C GLN A 203 19.71 -9.64 42.46
N GLY A 204 20.17 -8.40 42.39
CA GLY A 204 21.57 -8.04 42.17
C GLY A 204 21.96 -6.83 42.98
N GLN A 205 21.81 -6.89 44.31
CA GLN A 205 22.55 -6.10 45.29
C GLN A 205 22.83 -6.98 46.49
#